data_72ca393ae24f3c9a9575f1ed81226737
#
_entry.id   72ca393ae24f3c9a9575f1ed81226737
#
_cell.length_a   1.000
_cell.length_b   1.000
_cell.length_c   1.000
_cell.angle_alpha   90.00
_cell.angle_beta   90.00
_cell.angle_gamma   90.00
#
_symmetry.space_group_name_H-M   'P 1'
#
loop_
_entity.id
_entity.type
_entity.pdbx_description
1 polymer ?
#
loop_
_entity_poly.entity_id
_entity_poly.type
_entity_poly.pdbx_seq_one_letter_code
_entity_poly.pdbx_strand_id
1 'polypeptide(L)'
;MDEEILTFYLNEQLFGIKIIDVKEIIRKSFYDKIAGSKDYILGLLNLRGQIVTIIDLKKIIYFDKNDNKYFENNCSCIILKKNKEFDELIGFSIDKPGEVIQVNSHEIKNVPTNIETKTKGYIEGVVETKEGTLAIISLKKIFYVDKSQIGGDFIEDYK
;
A
#
# COMPACT_ATOMS: atom_id res chain seq x y z
N MET A 1 -19.55 10.21 10.72
CA MET A 1 -19.43 8.74 10.62
C MET A 1 -17.96 8.38 10.81
N ASP A 2 -17.69 7.49 11.74
CA ASP A 2 -16.32 7.13 12.06
C ASP A 2 -15.82 6.02 11.15
N GLU A 3 -14.56 6.12 10.77
CA GLU A 3 -13.89 5.07 10.02
C GLU A 3 -12.73 4.53 10.83
N GLU A 4 -12.50 3.24 10.75
CA GLU A 4 -11.35 2.62 11.37
C GLU A 4 -10.22 2.54 10.35
N ILE A 5 -9.07 3.08 10.74
CA ILE A 5 -7.90 3.17 9.88
C ILE A 5 -6.77 2.37 10.50
N LEU A 6 -6.23 1.44 9.72
CA LEU A 6 -5.01 0.75 10.10
C LEU A 6 -3.84 1.64 9.74
N THR A 7 -3.05 2.04 10.72
CA THR A 7 -1.88 2.87 10.47
C THR A 7 -0.64 2.02 10.27
N PHE A 8 0.30 2.55 9.51
CA PHE A 8 1.58 1.90 9.27
C PHE A 8 2.61 2.93 8.81
N TYR A 9 3.86 2.52 8.78
CA TYR A 9 4.96 3.43 8.44
C TYR A 9 5.65 3.00 7.17
N LEU A 10 5.95 3.98 6.33
CA LEU A 10 6.82 3.86 5.17
C LEU A 10 7.83 5.00 5.24
N ASN A 11 9.12 4.69 5.25
CA ASN A 11 10.18 5.69 5.37
C ASN A 11 9.92 6.67 6.52
N GLU A 12 9.50 6.12 7.65
CA GLU A 12 9.21 6.89 8.88
C GLU A 12 8.01 7.84 8.78
N GLN A 13 7.30 7.84 7.68
CA GLN A 13 6.07 8.60 7.53
C GLN A 13 4.86 7.73 7.85
N LEU A 14 3.85 8.36 8.43
CA LEU A 14 2.64 7.67 8.86
C LEU A 14 1.61 7.65 7.75
N PHE A 15 1.20 6.44 7.39
CA PHE A 15 0.16 6.20 6.40
C PHE A 15 -0.98 5.39 7.02
N GLY A 16 -2.09 5.38 6.35
CA GLY A 16 -3.22 4.59 6.79
C GLY A 16 -4.01 4.01 5.64
N ILE A 17 -4.71 2.95 5.94
CA ILE A 17 -5.61 2.29 5.00
C ILE A 17 -6.86 1.91 5.78
N LYS A 18 -8.02 1.99 5.13
CA LYS A 18 -9.27 1.62 5.79
C LYS A 18 -9.24 0.15 6.18
N ILE A 19 -9.58 -0.12 7.44
CA ILE A 19 -9.51 -1.50 7.95
C ILE A 19 -10.44 -2.43 7.20
N ILE A 20 -11.51 -1.89 6.65
CA ILE A 20 -12.48 -2.69 5.89
C ILE A 20 -11.86 -3.35 4.66
N ASP A 21 -10.77 -2.78 4.15
CA ASP A 21 -10.07 -3.32 2.98
C ASP A 21 -8.98 -4.31 3.34
N VAL A 22 -8.71 -4.50 4.62
CA VAL A 22 -7.61 -5.35 5.08
C VAL A 22 -8.12 -6.72 5.46
N LYS A 23 -7.48 -7.75 4.90
CA LYS A 23 -7.76 -9.13 5.28
C LYS A 23 -6.98 -9.51 6.53
N GLU A 24 -5.68 -9.25 6.53
CA GLU A 24 -4.82 -9.56 7.66
C GLU A 24 -3.48 -8.86 7.52
N ILE A 25 -2.74 -8.80 8.61
CA ILE A 25 -1.37 -8.30 8.64
C ILE A 25 -0.46 -9.48 8.95
N ILE A 26 0.57 -9.64 8.14
CA ILE A 26 1.55 -10.70 8.35
C ILE A 26 2.87 -10.04 8.73
N ARG A 27 3.42 -10.44 9.85
CA ARG A 27 4.73 -9.99 10.30
C ARG A 27 5.78 -10.97 9.87
N LYS A 28 6.93 -10.47 9.42
CA LYS A 28 8.06 -11.30 9.03
C LYS A 28 7.69 -12.35 7.98
N SER A 29 7.05 -11.90 6.92
CA SER A 29 6.74 -12.79 5.80
C SER A 29 7.89 -12.86 4.82
N PHE A 30 7.99 -14.00 4.15
CA PHE A 30 9.00 -14.22 3.11
C PHE A 30 8.30 -14.32 1.77
N TYR A 31 8.92 -13.79 0.75
CA TYR A 31 8.39 -13.85 -0.60
C TYR A 31 9.48 -14.28 -1.57
N ASP A 32 9.07 -14.88 -2.68
CA ASP A 32 9.96 -15.30 -3.74
C ASP A 32 9.89 -14.31 -4.89
N LYS A 33 11.05 -13.82 -5.32
CA LYS A 33 11.11 -12.91 -6.46
C LYS A 33 10.78 -13.63 -7.75
N ILE A 34 10.15 -12.89 -8.67
CA ILE A 34 9.83 -13.41 -9.99
C ILE A 34 10.66 -12.66 -11.02
N ALA A 35 11.40 -13.40 -11.82
CA ALA A 35 12.18 -12.81 -12.91
C ALA A 35 11.23 -12.16 -13.93
N GLY A 36 11.56 -10.96 -14.38
CA GLY A 36 10.77 -10.27 -15.39
C GLY A 36 9.53 -9.57 -14.88
N SER A 37 9.28 -9.58 -13.57
CA SER A 37 8.14 -8.86 -13.01
C SER A 37 8.36 -7.36 -13.03
N LYS A 38 7.27 -6.60 -12.86
CA LYS A 38 7.36 -5.14 -12.77
C LYS A 38 8.17 -4.72 -11.55
N ASP A 39 8.74 -3.55 -11.64
CA ASP A 39 9.65 -3.03 -10.63
C ASP A 39 9.01 -2.90 -9.25
N TYR A 40 7.73 -2.56 -9.20
CA TYR A 40 7.01 -2.42 -7.94
C TYR A 40 6.56 -3.74 -7.34
N ILE A 41 6.76 -4.86 -8.03
CA ILE A 41 6.42 -6.17 -7.50
C ILE A 41 7.63 -6.76 -6.80
N LEU A 42 7.50 -6.99 -5.49
CA LEU A 42 8.57 -7.61 -4.72
C LEU A 42 8.65 -9.11 -4.98
N GLY A 43 7.52 -9.76 -5.12
CA GLY A 43 7.50 -11.20 -5.35
C GLY A 43 6.17 -11.81 -4.99
N LEU A 44 6.17 -13.13 -4.85
CA LEU A 44 5.00 -13.91 -4.48
C LEU A 44 5.18 -14.53 -3.11
N LEU A 45 4.12 -14.52 -2.35
CA LEU A 45 4.06 -15.11 -1.02
C LEU A 45 3.02 -16.23 -1.04
N ASN A 46 3.39 -17.40 -0.54
CA ASN A 46 2.41 -18.47 -0.35
C ASN A 46 1.80 -18.32 1.03
N LEU A 47 0.51 -18.00 1.06
CA LEU A 47 -0.23 -17.80 2.28
C LEU A 47 -1.28 -18.90 2.41
N ARG A 48 -0.95 -19.91 3.18
CA ARG A 48 -1.86 -21.06 3.43
C ARG A 48 -2.42 -21.66 2.14
N GLY A 49 -1.53 -21.86 1.17
CA GLY A 49 -1.91 -22.43 -0.12
C GLY A 49 -2.40 -21.44 -1.15
N GLN A 50 -2.53 -20.18 -0.79
CA GLN A 50 -2.93 -19.12 -1.72
C GLN A 50 -1.73 -18.26 -2.09
N ILE A 51 -1.65 -17.89 -3.34
CA ILE A 51 -0.56 -17.04 -3.82
C ILE A 51 -0.95 -15.58 -3.69
N VAL A 52 -0.13 -14.81 -3.00
CA VAL A 52 -0.33 -13.37 -2.81
C VAL A 52 0.80 -12.64 -3.53
N THR A 53 0.43 -11.67 -4.35
CA THR A 53 1.41 -10.80 -4.99
C THR A 53 1.77 -9.66 -4.03
N ILE A 54 3.04 -9.53 -3.71
CA ILE A 54 3.51 -8.51 -2.78
C ILE A 54 4.04 -7.32 -3.56
N ILE A 55 3.50 -6.16 -3.25
CA ILE A 55 3.80 -4.90 -3.93
C ILE A 55 4.55 -3.98 -2.99
N ASP A 56 5.55 -3.30 -3.53
CA ASP A 56 6.31 -2.30 -2.80
C ASP A 56 5.60 -0.95 -2.91
N LEU A 57 4.88 -0.58 -1.86
CA LEU A 57 4.18 0.71 -1.82
C LEU A 57 5.13 1.88 -1.95
N LYS A 58 6.35 1.76 -1.45
CA LYS A 58 7.30 2.85 -1.53
C LYS A 58 7.64 3.18 -2.98
N LYS A 59 7.75 2.17 -3.82
CA LYS A 59 8.02 2.41 -5.25
C LYS A 59 6.85 3.09 -5.94
N ILE A 60 5.64 2.76 -5.54
CA ILE A 60 4.46 3.39 -6.12
C ILE A 60 4.31 4.82 -5.64
N ILE A 61 4.38 5.04 -4.33
CA ILE A 61 4.08 6.35 -3.73
C ILE A 61 5.21 7.33 -3.94
N TYR A 62 6.45 6.89 -3.76
CA TYR A 62 7.61 7.77 -3.86
C TYR A 62 8.30 7.72 -5.22
N PHE A 63 7.92 6.80 -6.08
CA PHE A 63 8.62 6.55 -7.34
C PHE A 63 10.12 6.33 -7.12
N ASP A 64 10.45 5.70 -6.01
CA ASP A 64 11.84 5.48 -5.65
C ASP A 64 12.45 4.40 -6.52
N LYS A 65 13.46 4.79 -7.30
CA LYS A 65 14.17 3.88 -8.19
C LYS A 65 15.45 3.32 -7.56
N ASN A 66 15.81 3.79 -6.37
CA ASN A 66 17.13 3.50 -5.78
C ASN A 66 17.08 2.59 -4.58
N ASP A 67 16.16 1.68 -4.54
CA ASP A 67 15.92 0.94 -3.34
C ASP A 67 16.60 -0.41 -3.23
N ASN A 68 17.64 -0.62 -3.96
CA ASN A 68 18.37 -1.88 -3.94
C ASN A 68 19.01 -2.21 -2.59
N LYS A 69 18.85 -1.36 -1.62
CA LYS A 69 19.53 -1.50 -0.34
C LYS A 69 18.83 -2.45 0.64
N TYR A 70 17.59 -2.82 0.37
CA TYR A 70 16.77 -3.52 1.35
C TYR A 70 16.08 -4.74 0.80
N PHE A 71 16.83 -5.60 0.17
CA PHE A 71 16.26 -6.88 -0.21
C PHE A 71 16.27 -7.83 0.97
N GLU A 72 15.59 -7.45 2.02
CA GLU A 72 15.23 -8.44 2.99
C GLU A 72 13.94 -9.09 2.48
N ASN A 73 14.01 -10.37 2.20
CA ASN A 73 12.82 -11.15 1.92
C ASN A 73 11.87 -11.20 3.11
N ASN A 74 12.22 -10.49 4.15
CA ASN A 74 11.52 -10.55 5.41
C ASN A 74 10.90 -9.19 5.66
N CYS A 75 9.61 -9.07 5.42
CA CYS A 75 8.91 -7.83 5.61
C CYS A 75 7.55 -8.07 6.25
N SER A 76 6.99 -7.02 6.84
CA SER A 76 5.60 -7.03 7.24
C SER A 76 4.75 -6.70 6.03
N CYS A 77 3.63 -7.36 5.88
CA CYS A 77 2.74 -7.16 4.75
C CYS A 77 1.31 -6.95 5.21
N ILE A 78 0.63 -6.02 4.56
CA ILE A 78 -0.81 -5.86 4.71
C ILE A 78 -1.45 -6.62 3.56
N ILE A 79 -2.21 -7.66 3.87
CA ILE A 79 -2.90 -8.45 2.85
C ILE A 79 -4.30 -7.86 2.69
N LEU A 80 -4.65 -7.53 1.46
CA LEU A 80 -5.93 -6.91 1.15
C LEU A 80 -7.00 -7.96 0.91
N LYS A 81 -8.25 -7.57 1.18
CA LYS A 81 -9.38 -8.40 0.82
C LYS A 81 -9.52 -8.45 -0.69
N LYS A 82 -10.00 -9.57 -1.21
CA LYS A 82 -10.31 -9.69 -2.62
C LYS A 82 -11.37 -8.68 -3.02
N ASN A 83 -11.18 -8.11 -4.17
CA ASN A 83 -12.06 -7.13 -4.75
C ASN A 83 -12.85 -7.81 -5.88
N LYS A 84 -14.05 -7.29 -6.18
CA LYS A 84 -14.86 -7.82 -7.27
C LYS A 84 -14.22 -7.64 -8.65
N GLU A 85 -13.29 -6.72 -8.75
CA GLU A 85 -12.71 -6.34 -10.03
C GLU A 85 -11.47 -7.14 -10.39
N PHE A 86 -10.86 -7.81 -9.43
CA PHE A 86 -9.73 -8.71 -9.72
C PHE A 86 -9.69 -9.83 -8.67
N ASP A 87 -9.39 -11.02 -9.15
CA ASP A 87 -9.40 -12.23 -8.33
C ASP A 87 -8.11 -12.45 -7.57
N GLU A 88 -7.12 -11.66 -7.82
CA GLU A 88 -5.80 -11.86 -7.23
C GLU A 88 -5.73 -11.34 -5.81
N LEU A 89 -5.04 -12.08 -4.95
CA LEU A 89 -4.70 -11.57 -3.64
C LEU A 89 -3.48 -10.68 -3.76
N ILE A 90 -3.58 -9.49 -3.20
CA ILE A 90 -2.51 -8.52 -3.23
C ILE A 90 -2.16 -8.13 -1.81
N GLY A 91 -0.87 -8.00 -1.54
CA GLY A 91 -0.38 -7.50 -0.28
C GLY A 91 0.59 -6.34 -0.51
N PHE A 92 0.63 -5.44 0.45
CA PHE A 92 1.58 -4.33 0.46
C PHE A 92 2.67 -4.59 1.48
N SER A 93 3.92 -4.47 1.08
CA SER A 93 5.00 -4.47 2.06
C SER A 93 5.01 -3.13 2.79
N ILE A 94 5.25 -3.18 4.08
CA ILE A 94 5.33 -2.00 4.93
C ILE A 94 6.56 -2.09 5.81
N ASP A 95 7.06 -0.95 6.26
CA ASP A 95 8.23 -0.95 7.13
C ASP A 95 7.85 -1.37 8.54
N LYS A 96 6.72 -0.89 9.03
CA LYS A 96 6.28 -1.18 10.39
C LYS A 96 4.77 -1.02 10.50
N PRO A 97 4.05 -2.00 11.07
CA PRO A 97 2.64 -1.81 11.34
C PRO A 97 2.44 -0.84 12.52
N GLY A 98 1.35 -0.09 12.47
CA GLY A 98 0.92 0.78 13.54
C GLY A 98 -0.35 0.28 14.17
N GLU A 99 -1.04 1.17 14.86
CA GLU A 99 -2.29 0.85 15.53
C GLU A 99 -3.49 1.14 14.63
N VAL A 100 -4.62 0.52 14.95
CA VAL A 100 -5.89 0.88 14.33
C VAL A 100 -6.47 2.05 15.11
N ILE A 101 -6.81 3.13 14.40
CA ILE A 101 -7.40 4.31 15.03
C ILE A 101 -8.76 4.59 14.42
N GLN A 102 -9.61 5.26 15.19
CA GLN A 102 -10.88 5.74 14.68
C GLN A 102 -10.72 7.18 14.22
N VAL A 103 -11.22 7.47 13.04
CA VAL A 103 -11.16 8.78 12.43
C VAL A 103 -12.56 9.18 12.02
N ASN A 104 -12.98 10.36 12.45
CA ASN A 104 -14.25 10.91 12.01
C ASN A 104 -14.09 11.52 10.62
N SER A 105 -15.08 11.36 9.77
CA SER A 105 -15.00 11.83 8.39
C SER A 105 -14.71 13.33 8.26
N HIS A 106 -15.13 14.16 9.24
CA HIS A 106 -14.80 15.58 9.16
C HIS A 106 -13.34 15.89 9.51
N GLU A 107 -12.63 14.97 10.14
CA GLU A 107 -11.21 15.13 10.44
C GLU A 107 -10.34 14.89 9.21
N ILE A 108 -10.89 14.26 8.20
CA ILE A 108 -10.15 13.96 6.97
C ILE A 108 -10.17 15.19 6.08
N LYS A 109 -9.00 15.75 5.84
CA LYS A 109 -8.84 16.97 5.06
C LYS A 109 -8.23 16.66 3.71
N ASN A 110 -8.42 17.59 2.78
CA ASN A 110 -7.82 17.46 1.45
C ASN A 110 -6.30 17.46 1.54
N VAL A 111 -5.67 16.80 0.59
CA VAL A 111 -4.21 16.74 0.52
C VAL A 111 -3.66 18.14 0.29
N PRO A 112 -2.68 18.58 1.12
CA PRO A 112 -2.07 19.90 0.93
C PRO A 112 -1.44 20.07 -0.44
N THR A 113 -1.48 21.29 -0.95
CA THR A 113 -0.96 21.59 -2.29
C THR A 113 0.55 21.45 -2.41
N ASN A 114 1.26 21.47 -1.29
CA ASN A 114 2.72 21.35 -1.28
C ASN A 114 3.23 19.90 -1.35
N ILE A 115 2.33 18.93 -1.35
CA ILE A 115 2.72 17.53 -1.53
C ILE A 115 2.92 17.28 -3.02
N GLU A 116 3.94 16.50 -3.35
CA GLU A 116 4.22 16.18 -4.76
C GLU A 116 2.99 15.61 -5.46
N THR A 117 2.78 16.04 -6.69
CA THR A 117 1.62 15.62 -7.47
C THR A 117 1.50 14.11 -7.58
N LYS A 118 2.62 13.43 -7.75
CA LYS A 118 2.60 11.97 -7.89
C LYS A 118 2.13 11.29 -6.61
N THR A 119 2.70 11.67 -5.48
CA THR A 119 2.27 11.14 -4.18
C THR A 119 0.83 11.49 -3.90
N LYS A 120 0.44 12.72 -4.20
CA LYS A 120 -0.92 13.21 -4.00
C LYS A 120 -1.95 12.34 -4.74
N GLY A 121 -1.57 11.81 -5.90
CA GLY A 121 -2.47 10.96 -6.69
C GLY A 121 -2.88 9.67 -6.00
N TYR A 122 -2.16 9.24 -4.98
CA TYR A 122 -2.46 7.98 -4.28
C TYR A 122 -3.03 8.16 -2.89
N ILE A 123 -3.23 9.41 -2.47
CA ILE A 123 -3.72 9.74 -1.13
C ILE A 123 -5.12 10.32 -1.24
N GLU A 124 -6.06 9.78 -0.46
CA GLU A 124 -7.42 10.32 -0.48
C GLU A 124 -7.61 11.47 0.50
N GLY A 125 -6.78 11.58 1.52
CA GLY A 125 -6.88 12.67 2.48
C GLY A 125 -5.85 12.55 3.57
N VAL A 126 -5.79 13.57 4.44
CA VAL A 126 -4.85 13.60 5.57
C VAL A 126 -5.60 13.87 6.86
N VAL A 127 -5.05 13.36 7.96
CA VAL A 127 -5.62 13.53 9.30
C VAL A 127 -4.47 13.86 10.25
N GLU A 128 -4.69 14.82 11.14
CA GLU A 128 -3.73 15.09 12.20
C GLU A 128 -3.94 14.12 13.35
N THR A 129 -2.88 13.44 13.77
CA THR A 129 -2.91 12.51 14.88
C THR A 129 -1.84 12.89 15.92
N LYS A 130 -1.85 12.18 17.05
CA LYS A 130 -0.83 12.37 18.09
C LYS A 130 0.57 12.05 17.60
N GLU A 131 0.69 11.13 16.65
CA GLU A 131 1.98 10.73 16.08
C GLU A 131 2.36 11.55 14.85
N GLY A 132 1.55 12.52 14.45
CA GLY A 132 1.81 13.38 13.30
C GLY A 132 0.73 13.28 12.24
N THR A 133 1.03 13.78 11.08
CA THR A 133 0.08 13.79 9.97
C THR A 133 -0.02 12.40 9.35
N LEU A 134 -1.22 11.87 9.33
CA LEU A 134 -1.54 10.57 8.73
C LEU A 134 -2.05 10.79 7.31
N ALA A 135 -1.43 10.15 6.33
CA ALA A 135 -1.91 10.17 4.96
C ALA A 135 -2.69 8.89 4.67
N ILE A 136 -3.96 9.02 4.31
CA ILE A 136 -4.81 7.88 4.04
C ILE A 136 -4.68 7.51 2.57
N ILE A 137 -4.29 6.27 2.31
CA ILE A 137 -4.06 5.76 0.96
C ILE A 137 -5.40 5.37 0.32
N SER A 138 -5.56 5.73 -0.93
CA SER A 138 -6.69 5.33 -1.74
C SER A 138 -6.32 4.11 -2.58
N LEU A 139 -6.89 2.95 -2.25
CA LEU A 139 -6.66 1.74 -3.04
C LEU A 139 -7.15 1.91 -4.47
N LYS A 140 -8.28 2.59 -4.62
CA LYS A 140 -8.83 2.84 -5.94
C LYS A 140 -7.83 3.61 -6.81
N LYS A 141 -7.21 4.63 -6.27
CA LYS A 141 -6.23 5.42 -7.02
C LYS A 141 -4.97 4.60 -7.31
N ILE A 142 -4.54 3.78 -6.38
CA ILE A 142 -3.37 2.93 -6.61
C ILE A 142 -3.61 1.98 -7.78
N PHE A 143 -4.79 1.38 -7.85
CA PHE A 143 -5.04 0.35 -8.86
C PHE A 143 -5.58 0.88 -10.17
N TYR A 144 -6.21 2.04 -10.21
CA TYR A 144 -6.96 2.46 -11.40
C TYR A 144 -6.56 3.79 -12.02
N VAL A 145 -6.02 4.71 -11.26
CA VAL A 145 -5.89 6.07 -11.75
C VAL A 145 -4.71 6.27 -12.68
N ASP A 146 -3.70 5.46 -12.56
CA ASP A 146 -2.50 5.79 -13.29
C ASP A 146 -1.81 4.61 -13.96
N LYS A 147 -2.57 3.94 -14.78
CA LYS A 147 -2.05 2.83 -15.54
C LYS A 147 -0.85 3.21 -16.40
N SER A 148 -0.84 4.42 -16.92
CA SER A 148 0.26 4.87 -17.78
C SER A 148 1.53 5.16 -17.01
N GLN A 149 1.42 5.66 -15.78
CA GLN A 149 2.59 6.00 -14.97
C GLN A 149 3.17 4.79 -14.23
N ILE A 150 2.34 3.83 -13.89
CA ILE A 150 2.81 2.60 -13.24
C ILE A 150 3.24 1.57 -14.30
N GLY A 151 3.49 2.01 -15.52
CA GLY A 151 3.84 1.09 -16.58
C GLY A 151 2.64 0.39 -17.18
N GLY A 152 1.51 1.05 -17.19
CA GLY A 152 0.34 0.60 -17.91
C GLY A 152 -0.36 -0.54 -17.24
N ASP A 153 -0.63 -1.33 -17.04
CA ASP A 153 -1.53 -2.40 -16.76
C ASP A 153 -1.16 -3.20 -15.54
N PHE A 154 -1.31 -2.54 -14.40
CA PHE A 154 -1.11 -3.22 -13.15
C PHE A 154 -1.87 -4.56 -13.09
N ILE A 155 -3.11 -4.57 -13.51
CA ILE A 155 -3.95 -5.76 -13.47
C ILE A 155 -3.71 -6.67 -14.68
N GLU A 156 -3.53 -6.10 -15.85
CA GLU A 156 -3.34 -6.86 -17.08
C GLU A 156 -2.03 -7.63 -17.11
N ASP A 157 -1.02 -7.16 -16.42
CA ASP A 157 0.28 -7.84 -16.38
C ASP A 157 0.20 -9.21 -15.67
N TYR A 158 -0.89 -9.49 -15.00
CA TYR A 158 -1.09 -10.76 -14.33
C TYR A 158 -1.94 -11.75 -15.12
N LYS A 159 -2.39 -11.33 -16.23
CA LYS A 159 -3.20 -12.19 -17.08
C LYS A 159 -2.32 -12.78 -18.17
#